data_a37b5d1154ff126002e09cdc9c53c4b8
#
_entry.id   a37b5d1154ff126002e09cdc9c53c4b8
#
_cell.length_a   1.000
_cell.length_b   1.000
_cell.length_c   1.000
_cell.angle_alpha   90.00
_cell.angle_beta   90.00
_cell.angle_gamma   90.00
#
_symmetry.space_group_name_H-M   'P 1'
#
loop_
_entity.id
_entity.type
_entity.pdbx_description
1 polymer ?
#
loop_
_entity_poly.entity_id
_entity_poly.type
_entity_poly.pdbx_seq_one_letter_code
_entity_poly.pdbx_strand_id
1 'polypeptide(L)'
;MQHGLLSSILLSISLLFTPVSASFATEMSPQTVETWLENDQVKQKTSEFLELVMRDEVNSLRFALERLTFPQQEVARYQLLKKIEQQGIVLTPKMSIFVEQQLAITPTYQVLERGDGYEFTVPAFNYPSIANRLIKQFREDQNTLVFVLNAEKKDLDLKSWLTGADHQVQTREALLVRELDSLSPEAVDYLAKQLTESPIVSWLPSTEVVVRLAQVSEDPEVYQILWKMKADYHSQAELVRLAESKEPFALEQVMAATKNPRLKEEAITLLTRVNPLSEEVKAFLVSRMAIADDA
;
A
#
# COMPACT_ATOMS: atom_id res chain seq x y z
N MET A 1 -8.80 -84.28 13.10
CA MET A 1 -10.21 -83.92 13.17
C MET A 1 -10.32 -82.42 13.44
N GLN A 2 -11.19 -81.89 12.71
CA GLN A 2 -11.83 -80.57 12.78
C GLN A 2 -11.25 -79.42 11.91
N HIS A 3 -12.14 -79.14 11.00
CA HIS A 3 -12.15 -78.07 10.03
C HIS A 3 -12.34 -76.72 10.65
N GLY A 4 -11.57 -75.73 10.22
CA GLY A 4 -11.77 -74.35 10.53
C GLY A 4 -12.00 -73.57 9.24
N LEU A 5 -13.20 -73.08 9.08
CA LEU A 5 -13.74 -72.31 7.96
C LEU A 5 -13.04 -70.97 7.81
N LEU A 6 -12.45 -70.73 6.65
CA LEU A 6 -11.98 -69.42 6.19
C LEU A 6 -13.17 -68.56 5.77
N SER A 7 -13.48 -67.54 6.56
CA SER A 7 -14.47 -66.53 6.21
C SER A 7 -13.78 -65.42 5.43
N SER A 8 -13.99 -65.40 4.12
CA SER A 8 -13.62 -64.33 3.21
C SER A 8 -14.53 -63.12 3.43
N ILE A 9 -14.00 -62.05 4.05
CA ILE A 9 -14.67 -60.77 4.07
C ILE A 9 -14.29 -60.02 2.78
N LEU A 10 -15.20 -60.01 1.84
CA LEU A 10 -15.15 -59.12 0.67
C LEU A 10 -15.45 -57.70 1.12
N LEU A 11 -14.39 -56.90 1.23
CA LEU A 11 -14.52 -55.46 1.46
C LEU A 11 -14.89 -54.76 0.15
N SER A 12 -16.20 -54.52 -0.05
CA SER A 12 -16.71 -53.74 -1.17
C SER A 12 -16.32 -52.27 -1.00
N ILE A 13 -15.26 -51.80 -1.64
CA ILE A 13 -14.91 -50.39 -1.75
C ILE A 13 -15.87 -49.76 -2.76
N SER A 14 -16.96 -49.18 -2.26
CA SER A 14 -17.82 -48.30 -3.05
C SER A 14 -17.09 -47.00 -3.30
N LEU A 15 -16.46 -46.87 -4.46
CA LEU A 15 -15.99 -45.58 -4.97
C LEU A 15 -17.24 -44.71 -5.20
N LEU A 16 -17.49 -43.82 -4.25
CA LEU A 16 -18.42 -42.71 -4.45
C LEU A 16 -17.81 -41.75 -5.49
N PHE A 17 -18.14 -41.96 -6.74
CA PHE A 17 -18.00 -40.95 -7.78
C PHE A 17 -18.95 -39.79 -7.42
N THR A 18 -18.48 -38.82 -6.68
CA THR A 18 -19.13 -37.50 -6.66
C THR A 18 -18.97 -36.92 -8.05
N PRO A 19 -20.08 -36.62 -8.76
CA PRO A 19 -19.95 -35.89 -10.01
C PRO A 19 -19.33 -34.56 -9.68
N VAL A 20 -18.07 -34.36 -10.09
CA VAL A 20 -17.49 -33.00 -10.19
C VAL A 20 -18.37 -32.33 -11.22
N SER A 21 -19.27 -31.47 -10.76
CA SER A 21 -20.03 -30.57 -11.61
C SER A 21 -19.00 -29.68 -12.31
N ALA A 22 -18.58 -30.07 -13.50
CA ALA A 22 -17.82 -29.23 -14.39
C ALA A 22 -18.74 -28.03 -14.67
N SER A 23 -18.42 -26.90 -14.06
CA SER A 23 -19.02 -25.61 -14.38
C SER A 23 -18.61 -25.29 -15.82
N PHE A 24 -19.50 -25.63 -16.78
CA PHE A 24 -19.26 -25.28 -18.17
C PHE A 24 -19.36 -23.75 -18.28
N ALA A 25 -18.23 -23.11 -18.61
CA ALA A 25 -18.23 -21.73 -18.99
C ALA A 25 -19.19 -21.52 -20.17
N THR A 26 -20.14 -20.59 -20.02
CA THR A 26 -21.09 -20.26 -21.08
C THR A 26 -20.50 -19.13 -21.91
N GLU A 27 -20.22 -19.39 -23.19
CA GLU A 27 -19.73 -18.36 -24.10
C GLU A 27 -20.81 -17.31 -24.38
N MET A 28 -20.42 -16.05 -24.34
CA MET A 28 -21.25 -14.88 -24.62
C MET A 28 -20.58 -14.01 -25.67
N SER A 29 -21.32 -13.53 -26.66
CA SER A 29 -20.75 -12.61 -27.66
C SER A 29 -20.47 -11.24 -27.03
N PRO A 30 -19.47 -10.49 -27.51
CA PRO A 30 -19.19 -9.11 -27.03
C PRO A 30 -20.42 -8.20 -27.12
N GLN A 31 -21.22 -8.31 -28.18
CA GLN A 31 -22.45 -7.54 -28.36
C GLN A 31 -23.50 -7.87 -27.29
N THR A 32 -23.59 -9.14 -26.91
CA THR A 32 -24.50 -9.57 -25.83
C THR A 32 -24.05 -9.04 -24.48
N VAL A 33 -22.74 -9.02 -24.22
CA VAL A 33 -22.18 -8.40 -22.99
C VAL A 33 -22.54 -6.92 -22.93
N GLU A 34 -22.33 -6.19 -24.03
CA GLU A 34 -22.67 -4.76 -24.11
C GLU A 34 -24.17 -4.52 -23.87
N THR A 35 -25.04 -5.33 -24.49
CA THR A 35 -26.48 -5.28 -24.26
C THR A 35 -26.85 -5.47 -22.79
N TRP A 36 -26.19 -6.40 -22.11
CA TRP A 36 -26.41 -6.61 -20.67
C TRP A 36 -25.91 -5.43 -19.81
N LEU A 37 -24.77 -4.85 -20.15
CA LEU A 37 -24.22 -3.69 -19.43
C LEU A 37 -25.10 -2.44 -19.61
N GLU A 38 -25.79 -2.34 -20.75
CA GLU A 38 -26.70 -1.23 -21.04
C GLU A 38 -28.15 -1.47 -20.55
N ASN A 39 -28.45 -2.66 -20.02
CA ASN A 39 -29.80 -3.02 -19.59
C ASN A 39 -30.29 -2.13 -18.43
N ASP A 40 -31.37 -1.37 -18.66
CA ASP A 40 -31.91 -0.40 -17.71
C ASP A 40 -32.40 -1.05 -16.41
N GLN A 41 -32.96 -2.25 -16.47
CA GLN A 41 -33.41 -2.97 -15.26
C GLN A 41 -32.21 -3.33 -14.37
N VAL A 42 -31.10 -3.76 -14.97
CA VAL A 42 -29.87 -4.09 -14.23
C VAL A 42 -29.26 -2.83 -13.65
N LYS A 43 -29.23 -1.73 -14.42
CA LYS A 43 -28.74 -0.42 -13.94
C LYS A 43 -29.57 0.08 -12.74
N GLN A 44 -30.90 -0.03 -12.81
CA GLN A 44 -31.79 0.33 -11.71
C GLN A 44 -31.51 -0.53 -10.48
N LYS A 45 -31.44 -1.86 -10.64
CA LYS A 45 -31.12 -2.79 -9.54
C LYS A 45 -29.74 -2.51 -8.94
N THR A 46 -28.75 -2.22 -9.75
CA THR A 46 -27.43 -1.83 -9.26
C THR A 46 -27.46 -0.57 -8.43
N SER A 47 -28.32 0.39 -8.76
CA SER A 47 -28.49 1.61 -7.96
C SER A 47 -29.18 1.32 -6.62
N GLU A 48 -30.20 0.47 -6.59
CA GLU A 48 -30.82 -0.02 -5.35
C GLU A 48 -29.77 -0.76 -4.47
N PHE A 49 -28.92 -1.57 -5.07
CA PHE A 49 -27.84 -2.29 -4.35
C PHE A 49 -26.79 -1.33 -3.78
N LEU A 50 -26.46 -0.26 -4.50
CA LEU A 50 -25.55 0.74 -4.01
C LEU A 50 -26.10 1.47 -2.77
N GLU A 51 -27.43 1.71 -2.70
CA GLU A 51 -28.06 2.23 -1.49
C GLU A 51 -27.91 1.26 -0.29
N LEU A 52 -28.05 -0.06 -0.52
CA LEU A 52 -27.79 -1.06 0.54
C LEU A 52 -26.33 -1.05 1.00
N VAL A 53 -25.38 -0.87 0.07
CA VAL A 53 -23.96 -0.67 0.40
C VAL A 53 -23.77 0.53 1.29
N MET A 54 -24.35 1.69 0.93
CA MET A 54 -24.24 2.93 1.70
C MET A 54 -24.86 2.84 3.11
N ARG A 55 -25.82 1.94 3.30
CA ARG A 55 -26.44 1.65 4.61
C ARG A 55 -25.77 0.49 5.36
N ASP A 56 -24.72 -0.11 4.83
CA ASP A 56 -24.04 -1.30 5.37
C ASP A 56 -24.99 -2.52 5.56
N GLU A 57 -26.05 -2.60 4.73
CA GLU A 57 -27.05 -3.66 4.74
C GLU A 57 -26.61 -4.88 3.94
N VAL A 58 -25.47 -5.49 4.31
CA VAL A 58 -24.82 -6.57 3.56
C VAL A 58 -25.72 -7.80 3.35
N ASN A 59 -26.50 -8.18 4.36
CA ASN A 59 -27.38 -9.35 4.26
C ASN A 59 -28.54 -9.11 3.27
N SER A 60 -29.12 -7.91 3.29
CA SER A 60 -30.17 -7.49 2.33
C SER A 60 -29.60 -7.47 0.91
N LEU A 61 -28.38 -6.96 0.73
CA LEU A 61 -27.68 -6.93 -0.55
C LEU A 61 -27.45 -8.35 -1.09
N ARG A 62 -26.91 -9.25 -0.27
CA ARG A 62 -26.68 -10.65 -0.67
C ARG A 62 -27.96 -11.32 -1.11
N PHE A 63 -29.00 -11.25 -0.29
CA PHE A 63 -30.30 -11.82 -0.60
C PHE A 63 -30.90 -11.26 -1.89
N ALA A 64 -30.80 -9.94 -2.09
CA ALA A 64 -31.33 -9.30 -3.30
C ALA A 64 -30.55 -9.72 -4.57
N LEU A 65 -29.24 -9.86 -4.49
CA LEU A 65 -28.41 -10.37 -5.59
C LEU A 65 -28.75 -11.82 -5.95
N GLU A 66 -28.92 -12.69 -4.96
CA GLU A 66 -29.20 -14.11 -5.17
C GLU A 66 -30.58 -14.37 -5.81
N ARG A 67 -31.49 -13.42 -5.74
CA ARG A 67 -32.82 -13.52 -6.40
C ARG A 67 -32.84 -13.14 -7.87
N LEU A 68 -31.75 -12.57 -8.38
CA LEU A 68 -31.64 -12.28 -9.81
C LEU A 68 -31.39 -13.57 -10.62
N THR A 69 -31.77 -13.54 -11.90
CA THR A 69 -31.37 -14.60 -12.82
C THR A 69 -29.87 -14.61 -13.07
N PHE A 70 -29.27 -15.70 -13.48
CA PHE A 70 -27.82 -15.84 -13.59
C PHE A 70 -27.13 -14.74 -14.42
N PRO A 71 -27.55 -14.39 -15.65
CA PRO A 71 -26.88 -13.28 -16.35
C PRO A 71 -26.98 -11.96 -15.58
N GLN A 72 -28.17 -11.64 -15.07
CA GLN A 72 -28.40 -10.43 -14.29
C GLN A 72 -27.56 -10.38 -13.01
N GLN A 73 -27.36 -11.53 -12.35
CA GLN A 73 -26.55 -11.64 -11.14
C GLN A 73 -25.11 -11.21 -11.39
N GLU A 74 -24.47 -11.75 -12.44
CA GLU A 74 -23.07 -11.45 -12.75
C GLU A 74 -22.89 -10.00 -13.20
N VAL A 75 -23.79 -9.51 -14.04
CA VAL A 75 -23.78 -8.12 -14.50
C VAL A 75 -23.97 -7.16 -13.33
N ALA A 76 -24.92 -7.43 -12.44
CA ALA A 76 -25.18 -6.59 -11.28
C ALA A 76 -24.01 -6.58 -10.29
N ARG A 77 -23.36 -7.74 -10.04
CA ARG A 77 -22.12 -7.83 -9.24
C ARG A 77 -21.01 -6.98 -9.85
N TYR A 78 -20.78 -7.14 -11.15
CA TYR A 78 -19.76 -6.37 -11.87
C TYR A 78 -20.01 -4.86 -11.80
N GLN A 79 -21.24 -4.42 -12.13
CA GLN A 79 -21.58 -3.01 -12.11
C GLN A 79 -21.55 -2.42 -10.70
N LEU A 80 -21.99 -3.16 -9.69
CA LEU A 80 -21.95 -2.72 -8.30
C LEU A 80 -20.52 -2.49 -7.82
N LEU A 81 -19.66 -3.52 -7.98
CA LEU A 81 -18.26 -3.40 -7.55
C LEU A 81 -17.51 -2.31 -8.32
N LYS A 82 -17.81 -2.16 -9.62
CA LYS A 82 -17.26 -1.08 -10.44
C LYS A 82 -17.71 0.30 -9.93
N LYS A 83 -18.96 0.47 -9.53
CA LYS A 83 -19.45 1.73 -8.94
C LYS A 83 -18.79 2.01 -7.58
N ILE A 84 -18.65 1.00 -6.72
CA ILE A 84 -17.94 1.13 -5.43
C ILE A 84 -16.52 1.62 -5.68
N GLU A 85 -15.78 1.01 -6.62
CA GLU A 85 -14.42 1.40 -6.99
C GLU A 85 -14.38 2.83 -7.57
N GLN A 86 -15.23 3.15 -8.54
CA GLN A 86 -15.25 4.45 -9.22
C GLN A 86 -15.64 5.61 -8.31
N GLN A 87 -16.49 5.37 -7.32
CA GLN A 87 -16.92 6.40 -6.36
C GLN A 87 -16.01 6.46 -5.13
N GLY A 88 -14.98 5.63 -5.05
CA GLY A 88 -14.06 5.61 -3.91
C GLY A 88 -14.75 5.29 -2.58
N ILE A 89 -15.77 4.41 -2.60
CA ILE A 89 -16.51 4.08 -1.39
C ILE A 89 -15.63 3.24 -0.46
N VAL A 90 -15.37 3.77 0.73
CA VAL A 90 -14.60 3.07 1.76
C VAL A 90 -15.42 1.89 2.30
N LEU A 91 -14.84 0.69 2.24
CA LEU A 91 -15.50 -0.52 2.71
C LEU A 91 -15.55 -0.56 4.24
N THR A 92 -16.72 -0.89 4.79
CA THR A 92 -16.81 -1.31 6.19
C THR A 92 -16.25 -2.74 6.36
N PRO A 93 -15.92 -3.17 7.59
CA PRO A 93 -15.50 -4.55 7.83
C PRO A 93 -16.52 -5.61 7.38
N LYS A 94 -17.84 -5.30 7.47
CA LYS A 94 -18.87 -6.21 6.97
C LYS A 94 -18.89 -6.25 5.45
N MET A 95 -18.78 -5.09 4.80
CA MET A 95 -18.75 -4.99 3.35
C MET A 95 -17.50 -5.63 2.77
N SER A 96 -16.34 -5.52 3.43
CA SER A 96 -15.12 -6.17 2.97
C SER A 96 -15.26 -7.68 2.91
N ILE A 97 -15.95 -8.32 3.87
CA ILE A 97 -16.25 -9.75 3.84
C ILE A 97 -17.13 -10.11 2.63
N PHE A 98 -18.13 -9.28 2.32
CA PHE A 98 -18.95 -9.49 1.13
C PHE A 98 -18.13 -9.40 -0.14
N VAL A 99 -17.28 -8.38 -0.27
CA VAL A 99 -16.41 -8.21 -1.44
C VAL A 99 -15.41 -9.35 -1.56
N GLU A 100 -14.83 -9.82 -0.46
CA GLU A 100 -13.92 -10.97 -0.45
C GLU A 100 -14.62 -12.25 -0.91
N GLN A 101 -15.90 -12.45 -0.58
CA GLN A 101 -16.70 -13.55 -1.12
C GLN A 101 -16.87 -13.47 -2.63
N GLN A 102 -16.97 -12.25 -3.21
CA GLN A 102 -17.05 -12.09 -4.66
C GLN A 102 -15.76 -12.50 -5.37
N LEU A 103 -14.62 -12.37 -4.71
CA LEU A 103 -13.33 -12.81 -5.22
C LEU A 103 -13.28 -14.33 -5.44
N ALA A 104 -13.95 -15.10 -4.58
CA ALA A 104 -13.97 -16.55 -4.62
C ALA A 104 -14.98 -17.14 -5.65
N ILE A 105 -15.87 -16.34 -6.20
CA ILE A 105 -16.88 -16.78 -7.15
C ILE A 105 -16.31 -16.78 -8.57
N THR A 106 -16.29 -17.92 -9.22
CA THR A 106 -15.89 -18.02 -10.63
C THR A 106 -17.00 -17.52 -11.54
N PRO A 107 -16.78 -16.52 -12.42
CA PRO A 107 -17.75 -16.08 -13.41
C PRO A 107 -18.12 -17.20 -14.38
N THR A 108 -19.41 -17.35 -14.63
CA THR A 108 -19.95 -18.37 -15.53
C THR A 108 -19.84 -17.97 -17.00
N TYR A 109 -20.07 -16.68 -17.28
CA TYR A 109 -20.07 -16.18 -18.65
C TYR A 109 -18.68 -15.76 -19.09
N GLN A 110 -18.28 -16.21 -20.29
CA GLN A 110 -16.96 -15.98 -20.86
C GLN A 110 -17.12 -15.35 -22.26
N VAL A 111 -16.17 -14.51 -22.63
CA VAL A 111 -16.02 -13.96 -23.98
C VAL A 111 -14.78 -14.57 -24.62
N LEU A 112 -14.90 -14.96 -25.88
CA LEU A 112 -13.76 -15.38 -26.67
C LEU A 112 -13.02 -14.14 -27.18
N GLU A 113 -11.77 -13.96 -26.76
CA GLU A 113 -10.88 -12.94 -27.28
C GLU A 113 -9.85 -13.56 -28.24
N ARG A 114 -9.45 -12.78 -29.25
CA ARG A 114 -8.46 -13.17 -30.24
C ARG A 114 -7.30 -12.17 -30.19
N GLY A 115 -6.10 -12.67 -29.98
CA GLY A 115 -4.90 -11.86 -29.99
C GLY A 115 -3.68 -12.67 -30.45
N ASP A 116 -2.82 -12.09 -31.24
CA ASP A 116 -1.51 -12.63 -31.66
C ASP A 116 -1.53 -14.08 -32.18
N GLY A 117 -2.63 -14.49 -32.84
CA GLY A 117 -2.79 -15.86 -33.36
C GLY A 117 -3.33 -16.89 -32.37
N TYR A 118 -3.69 -16.47 -31.15
CA TYR A 118 -4.29 -17.32 -30.14
C TYR A 118 -5.72 -16.89 -29.82
N GLU A 119 -6.56 -17.88 -29.53
CA GLU A 119 -7.90 -17.67 -28.98
C GLU A 119 -7.86 -18.03 -27.48
N PHE A 120 -8.36 -17.15 -26.64
CA PHE A 120 -8.50 -17.40 -25.20
C PHE A 120 -9.82 -16.84 -24.68
N THR A 121 -10.31 -17.43 -23.61
CA THR A 121 -11.55 -16.97 -22.99
C THR A 121 -11.25 -16.10 -21.77
N VAL A 122 -12.00 -15.00 -21.65
CA VAL A 122 -11.95 -14.10 -20.48
C VAL A 122 -13.34 -13.99 -19.87
N PRO A 123 -13.45 -13.75 -18.55
CA PRO A 123 -14.75 -13.50 -17.94
C PRO A 123 -15.47 -12.31 -18.59
N ALA A 124 -16.71 -12.52 -19.04
CA ALA A 124 -17.55 -11.47 -19.60
C ALA A 124 -17.78 -10.31 -18.60
N PHE A 125 -17.91 -10.67 -17.33
CA PHE A 125 -18.08 -9.75 -16.20
C PHE A 125 -17.02 -10.05 -15.14
N ASN A 126 -15.86 -9.45 -15.25
CA ASN A 126 -14.72 -9.75 -14.38
C ASN A 126 -14.83 -9.01 -13.02
N TYR A 127 -15.89 -9.32 -12.26
CA TYR A 127 -16.09 -8.80 -10.91
C TYR A 127 -15.05 -9.31 -9.89
N PRO A 128 -14.44 -10.52 -10.01
CA PRO A 128 -13.39 -10.93 -9.09
C PRO A 128 -12.15 -10.05 -9.16
N SER A 129 -11.77 -9.58 -10.36
CA SER A 129 -10.63 -8.67 -10.50
C SER A 129 -10.89 -7.33 -9.79
N ILE A 130 -12.11 -6.81 -9.87
CA ILE A 130 -12.50 -5.59 -9.16
C ILE A 130 -12.51 -5.85 -7.65
N ALA A 131 -13.09 -6.96 -7.21
CA ALA A 131 -13.10 -7.36 -5.81
C ALA A 131 -11.68 -7.43 -5.23
N ASN A 132 -10.72 -7.98 -5.99
CA ASN A 132 -9.32 -8.06 -5.57
C ASN A 132 -8.71 -6.66 -5.33
N ARG A 133 -8.97 -5.71 -6.24
CA ARG A 133 -8.48 -4.33 -6.06
C ARG A 133 -9.11 -3.64 -4.86
N LEU A 134 -10.43 -3.80 -4.67
CA LEU A 134 -11.16 -3.25 -3.53
C LEU A 134 -10.67 -3.82 -2.20
N ILE A 135 -10.41 -5.12 -2.11
CA ILE A 135 -9.87 -5.76 -0.90
C ILE A 135 -8.43 -5.30 -0.63
N LYS A 136 -7.62 -5.14 -1.69
CA LYS A 136 -6.28 -4.60 -1.55
C LYS A 136 -6.33 -3.18 -0.97
N GLN A 137 -7.18 -2.31 -1.54
CA GLN A 137 -7.39 -0.95 -1.05
C GLN A 137 -7.85 -0.95 0.41
N PHE A 138 -8.86 -1.76 0.75
CA PHE A 138 -9.35 -1.88 2.13
C PHE A 138 -8.24 -2.25 3.12
N ARG A 139 -7.36 -3.21 2.76
CA ARG A 139 -6.23 -3.61 3.61
C ARG A 139 -5.19 -2.49 3.76
N GLU A 140 -4.93 -1.75 2.70
CA GLU A 140 -4.05 -0.58 2.73
C GLU A 140 -4.62 0.50 3.65
N ASP A 141 -5.91 0.81 3.54
CA ASP A 141 -6.60 1.78 4.40
C ASP A 141 -6.58 1.35 5.88
N GLN A 142 -6.79 0.06 6.17
CA GLN A 142 -6.70 -0.47 7.53
C GLN A 142 -5.27 -0.37 8.09
N ASN A 143 -4.26 -0.69 7.30
CA ASN A 143 -2.86 -0.56 7.71
C ASN A 143 -2.49 0.90 8.01
N THR A 144 -2.95 1.83 7.17
CA THR A 144 -2.78 3.26 7.38
C THR A 144 -3.43 3.72 8.67
N LEU A 145 -4.68 3.33 8.91
CA LEU A 145 -5.41 3.67 10.13
C LEU A 145 -4.70 3.15 11.38
N VAL A 146 -4.25 1.89 11.37
CA VAL A 146 -3.53 1.28 12.49
C VAL A 146 -2.21 2.01 12.75
N PHE A 147 -1.46 2.35 11.69
CA PHE A 147 -0.22 3.11 11.81
C PHE A 147 -0.46 4.47 12.46
N VAL A 148 -1.38 5.27 11.90
CA VAL A 148 -1.69 6.62 12.41
C VAL A 148 -2.16 6.56 13.87
N LEU A 149 -3.09 5.65 14.21
CA LEU A 149 -3.58 5.51 15.58
C LEU A 149 -2.48 5.14 16.58
N ASN A 150 -1.57 4.25 16.21
CA ASN A 150 -0.48 3.84 17.10
C ASN A 150 0.57 4.95 17.24
N ALA A 151 0.86 5.70 16.17
CA ALA A 151 1.74 6.85 16.24
C ALA A 151 1.16 7.95 17.12
N GLU A 152 -0.12 8.32 16.92
CA GLU A 152 -0.80 9.35 17.71
C GLU A 152 -0.93 8.98 19.20
N LYS A 153 -1.10 7.70 19.52
CA LYS A 153 -1.12 7.21 20.90
C LYS A 153 0.27 7.06 21.52
N LYS A 154 1.34 7.25 20.71
CA LYS A 154 2.73 7.01 21.12
C LYS A 154 3.00 5.55 21.53
N ASP A 155 2.24 4.62 20.93
CA ASP A 155 2.38 3.18 21.14
C ASP A 155 3.24 2.50 20.05
N LEU A 156 3.65 3.24 19.01
CA LEU A 156 4.44 2.72 17.90
C LEU A 156 5.93 2.67 18.25
N ASP A 157 6.49 1.48 18.41
CA ASP A 157 7.94 1.26 18.49
C ASP A 157 8.51 1.09 17.06
N LEU A 158 9.23 2.10 16.57
CA LEU A 158 9.75 2.14 15.20
C LEU A 158 10.67 0.96 14.89
N LYS A 159 11.55 0.60 15.82
CA LYS A 159 12.51 -0.49 15.62
C LYS A 159 11.79 -1.81 15.42
N SER A 160 10.88 -2.16 16.32
CA SER A 160 10.10 -3.39 16.21
C SER A 160 9.22 -3.39 14.97
N TRP A 161 8.62 -2.25 14.67
CA TRP A 161 7.71 -2.12 13.53
C TRP A 161 8.42 -2.16 12.18
N LEU A 162 9.64 -1.63 12.07
CA LEU A 162 10.47 -1.66 10.86
C LEU A 162 11.47 -2.83 10.86
N THR A 163 11.20 -3.89 11.62
CA THR A 163 11.97 -5.13 11.62
C THR A 163 11.12 -6.27 11.09
N GLY A 164 11.69 -7.15 10.26
CA GLY A 164 10.99 -8.29 9.68
C GLY A 164 11.51 -8.68 8.30
N ALA A 165 10.67 -9.29 7.49
CA ALA A 165 11.01 -9.63 6.10
C ALA A 165 11.11 -8.34 5.25
N ASP A 166 12.09 -8.29 4.35
CA ASP A 166 12.44 -7.10 3.58
C ASP A 166 11.23 -6.43 2.90
N HIS A 167 10.35 -7.22 2.27
CA HIS A 167 9.17 -6.67 1.61
C HIS A 167 8.16 -6.01 2.57
N GLN A 168 8.08 -6.52 3.82
CA GLN A 168 7.22 -5.93 4.86
C GLN A 168 7.83 -4.63 5.38
N VAL A 169 9.14 -4.61 5.58
CA VAL A 169 9.87 -3.40 6.00
C VAL A 169 9.70 -2.32 4.96
N GLN A 170 9.95 -2.60 3.67
CA GLN A 170 9.77 -1.64 2.58
C GLN A 170 8.33 -1.08 2.51
N THR A 171 7.32 -1.94 2.66
CA THR A 171 5.92 -1.50 2.66
C THR A 171 5.62 -0.57 3.84
N ARG A 172 6.15 -0.87 5.02
CA ARG A 172 5.97 -0.04 6.23
C ARG A 172 6.75 1.26 6.16
N GLU A 173 7.96 1.25 5.63
CA GLU A 173 8.73 2.48 5.38
C GLU A 173 8.01 3.40 4.40
N ALA A 174 7.52 2.86 3.29
CA ALA A 174 6.73 3.64 2.33
C ALA A 174 5.45 4.21 2.94
N LEU A 175 4.77 3.45 3.82
CA LEU A 175 3.60 3.93 4.55
C LEU A 175 3.99 5.09 5.49
N LEU A 176 5.05 4.94 6.28
CA LEU A 176 5.53 5.97 7.18
C LEU A 176 5.88 7.25 6.43
N VAL A 177 6.68 7.15 5.36
CA VAL A 177 7.09 8.30 4.54
C VAL A 177 5.88 9.05 3.98
N ARG A 178 4.85 8.33 3.54
CA ARG A 178 3.62 8.92 2.98
C ARG A 178 2.76 9.61 4.03
N GLU A 179 2.65 9.03 5.23
CA GLU A 179 1.68 9.47 6.24
C GLU A 179 2.24 10.44 7.28
N LEU A 180 3.56 10.69 7.30
CA LEU A 180 4.17 11.56 8.32
C LEU A 180 3.54 12.96 8.39
N ASP A 181 3.14 13.55 7.27
CA ASP A 181 2.47 14.87 7.25
C ASP A 181 1.06 14.85 7.82
N SER A 182 0.46 13.66 7.94
CA SER A 182 -0.88 13.51 8.51
C SER A 182 -0.87 13.38 10.04
N LEU A 183 0.32 13.18 10.64
CA LEU A 183 0.49 13.02 12.07
C LEU A 183 0.54 14.38 12.79
N SER A 184 0.13 14.38 14.06
CA SER A 184 0.33 15.54 14.91
C SER A 184 1.82 15.81 15.17
N PRO A 185 2.21 17.07 15.42
CA PRO A 185 3.60 17.41 15.77
C PRO A 185 4.13 16.59 16.96
N GLU A 186 3.28 16.29 17.93
CA GLU A 186 3.62 15.50 19.11
C GLU A 186 3.89 14.02 18.78
N ALA A 187 3.20 13.47 17.79
CA ALA A 187 3.45 12.12 17.30
C ALA A 187 4.74 12.04 16.49
N VAL A 188 4.99 13.04 15.63
CA VAL A 188 6.26 13.16 14.87
C VAL A 188 7.45 13.28 15.81
N ASP A 189 7.37 14.18 16.82
CA ASP A 189 8.41 14.36 17.83
C ASP A 189 8.69 13.06 18.60
N TYR A 190 7.64 12.32 18.96
CA TYR A 190 7.79 11.02 19.58
C TYR A 190 8.53 10.00 18.71
N LEU A 191 8.24 9.96 17.40
CA LEU A 191 8.93 9.07 16.45
C LEU A 191 10.40 9.49 16.26
N ALA A 192 10.67 10.80 16.16
CA ALA A 192 12.01 11.35 16.04
C ALA A 192 12.88 11.03 17.27
N LYS A 193 12.33 11.18 18.47
CA LYS A 193 13.02 10.87 19.73
C LYS A 193 13.45 9.42 19.85
N GLN A 194 12.74 8.47 19.24
CA GLN A 194 13.18 7.06 19.24
C GLN A 194 14.50 6.85 18.50
N LEU A 195 14.88 7.76 17.59
CA LEU A 195 16.19 7.74 16.93
C LEU A 195 17.26 8.48 17.71
N THR A 196 16.91 9.58 18.40
CA THR A 196 17.87 10.51 19.03
C THR A 196 18.16 10.17 20.49
N GLU A 197 17.21 9.67 21.27
CA GLU A 197 17.36 9.41 22.70
C GLU A 197 18.11 8.09 23.02
N SER A 198 18.40 7.25 22.03
CA SER A 198 19.14 6.00 22.28
C SER A 198 20.64 6.25 22.35
N PRO A 199 21.31 5.99 23.48
CA PRO A 199 22.75 6.23 23.63
C PRO A 199 23.62 5.34 22.73
N ILE A 200 23.08 4.25 22.22
CA ILE A 200 23.74 3.36 21.28
C ILE A 200 22.77 3.09 20.13
N VAL A 201 23.01 3.75 18.99
CA VAL A 201 22.25 3.51 17.78
C VAL A 201 22.67 2.16 17.18
N SER A 202 22.03 1.10 17.65
CA SER A 202 22.28 -0.26 17.14
C SER A 202 21.48 -0.57 15.86
N TRP A 203 20.52 0.28 15.51
CA TRP A 203 19.64 0.13 14.38
C TRP A 203 19.18 1.51 13.89
N LEU A 204 19.09 1.66 12.58
CA LEU A 204 18.49 2.82 11.92
C LEU A 204 17.58 2.32 10.78
N PRO A 205 16.48 3.02 10.50
CA PRO A 205 15.69 2.78 9.30
C PRO A 205 16.46 3.20 8.04
N SER A 206 15.82 3.06 6.87
CA SER A 206 16.41 3.55 5.61
C SER A 206 16.69 5.05 5.65
N THR A 207 17.62 5.49 4.81
CA THR A 207 17.95 6.93 4.68
C THR A 207 16.72 7.74 4.29
N GLU A 208 15.82 7.17 3.46
CA GLU A 208 14.56 7.81 3.06
C GLU A 208 13.68 8.14 4.26
N VAL A 209 13.52 7.19 5.19
CA VAL A 209 12.75 7.40 6.42
C VAL A 209 13.39 8.47 7.32
N VAL A 210 14.72 8.44 7.49
CA VAL A 210 15.42 9.43 8.31
C VAL A 210 15.31 10.81 7.69
N VAL A 211 15.47 10.94 6.37
CA VAL A 211 15.25 12.20 5.64
C VAL A 211 13.85 12.73 5.90
N ARG A 212 12.84 11.87 5.74
CA ARG A 212 11.46 12.30 5.91
C ARG A 212 11.13 12.71 7.33
N LEU A 213 11.62 11.99 8.32
CA LEU A 213 11.50 12.37 9.73
C LEU A 213 12.21 13.70 10.00
N ALA A 214 13.42 13.91 9.49
CA ALA A 214 14.15 15.17 9.63
C ALA A 214 13.39 16.36 9.01
N GLN A 215 12.79 16.16 7.82
CA GLN A 215 11.99 17.18 7.13
C GLN A 215 10.77 17.61 7.93
N VAL A 216 10.01 16.64 8.49
CA VAL A 216 8.73 16.93 9.15
C VAL A 216 8.93 17.37 10.60
N SER A 217 9.92 16.81 11.30
CA SER A 217 10.23 17.21 12.68
C SER A 217 11.04 18.50 12.80
N GLU A 218 11.81 18.85 11.76
CA GLU A 218 12.81 19.92 11.78
C GLU A 218 13.80 19.79 12.96
N ASP A 219 14.02 18.54 13.41
CA ASP A 219 14.89 18.25 14.54
C ASP A 219 16.36 18.19 14.09
N PRO A 220 17.24 19.08 14.63
CA PRO A 220 18.65 19.09 14.28
C PRO A 220 19.39 17.81 14.66
N GLU A 221 18.93 17.06 15.68
CA GLU A 221 19.54 15.81 16.09
C GLU A 221 19.25 14.69 15.08
N VAL A 222 18.06 14.66 14.50
CA VAL A 222 17.73 13.74 13.40
C VAL A 222 18.58 14.04 12.18
N TYR A 223 18.80 15.32 11.84
CA TYR A 223 19.74 15.71 10.78
C TYR A 223 21.17 15.28 11.08
N GLN A 224 21.63 15.38 12.33
CA GLN A 224 22.96 14.87 12.70
C GLN A 224 23.10 13.36 12.50
N ILE A 225 22.03 12.59 12.73
CA ILE A 225 22.01 11.16 12.43
C ILE A 225 22.11 10.95 10.91
N LEU A 226 21.27 11.64 10.14
CA LEU A 226 21.28 11.59 8.68
C LEU A 226 22.66 11.81 8.10
N TRP A 227 23.35 12.87 8.55
CA TRP A 227 24.69 13.22 8.05
C TRP A 227 25.81 12.26 8.49
N LYS A 228 25.55 11.39 9.48
CA LYS A 228 26.45 10.29 9.86
C LYS A 228 26.18 8.99 9.09
N MET A 229 25.03 8.88 8.45
CA MET A 229 24.70 7.71 7.61
C MET A 229 25.57 7.68 6.34
N LYS A 230 25.59 6.51 5.69
CA LYS A 230 26.21 6.38 4.36
C LYS A 230 25.42 7.24 3.37
N ALA A 231 26.09 8.22 2.76
CA ALA A 231 25.46 9.08 1.76
C ALA A 231 24.92 8.28 0.57
N ASP A 232 23.69 8.59 0.16
CA ASP A 232 22.97 8.04 -0.97
C ASP A 232 22.13 9.12 -1.67
N TYR A 233 21.28 8.70 -2.62
CA TYR A 233 20.43 9.60 -3.38
C TYR A 233 19.51 10.44 -2.48
N HIS A 234 18.92 9.86 -1.42
CA HIS A 234 17.98 10.57 -0.55
C HIS A 234 18.67 11.66 0.25
N SER A 235 19.84 11.36 0.84
CA SER A 235 20.61 12.35 1.58
C SER A 235 21.17 13.48 0.68
N GLN A 236 21.55 13.15 -0.57
CA GLN A 236 21.97 14.17 -1.55
C GLN A 236 20.81 15.06 -1.99
N ALA A 237 19.64 14.48 -2.28
CA ALA A 237 18.45 15.26 -2.64
C ALA A 237 18.01 16.19 -1.51
N GLU A 238 18.09 15.73 -0.26
CA GLU A 238 17.80 16.56 0.91
C GLU A 238 18.79 17.70 1.07
N LEU A 239 20.06 17.45 0.85
CA LEU A 239 21.10 18.48 0.90
C LEU A 239 20.82 19.62 -0.10
N VAL A 240 20.42 19.26 -1.33
CA VAL A 240 20.03 20.24 -2.37
C VAL A 240 18.79 21.02 -1.94
N ARG A 241 17.74 20.33 -1.45
CA ARG A 241 16.51 20.97 -0.99
C ARG A 241 16.78 22.01 0.11
N LEU A 242 17.59 21.66 1.10
CA LEU A 242 17.97 22.55 2.19
C LEU A 242 18.73 23.79 1.68
N ALA A 243 19.67 23.60 0.76
CA ALA A 243 20.43 24.72 0.18
C ALA A 243 19.54 25.67 -0.64
N GLU A 244 18.54 25.13 -1.35
CA GLU A 244 17.59 25.91 -2.16
C GLU A 244 16.59 26.70 -1.31
N SER A 245 16.22 26.20 -0.12
CA SER A 245 15.31 26.92 0.78
C SER A 245 15.89 28.24 1.30
N LYS A 246 17.20 28.32 1.45
CA LYS A 246 17.96 29.46 1.95
C LYS A 246 17.57 29.89 3.37
N GLU A 247 16.82 29.15 4.09
CA GLU A 247 16.43 29.42 5.45
C GLU A 247 17.61 29.22 6.41
N PRO A 248 17.75 30.01 7.47
CA PRO A 248 18.88 29.91 8.39
C PRO A 248 19.10 28.51 8.94
N PHE A 249 18.04 27.85 9.41
CA PHE A 249 18.07 26.45 9.89
C PHE A 249 18.58 25.49 8.81
N ALA A 250 18.04 25.61 7.59
CA ALA A 250 18.41 24.74 6.49
C ALA A 250 19.89 24.89 6.10
N LEU A 251 20.39 26.14 6.04
CA LEU A 251 21.79 26.39 5.75
C LEU A 251 22.73 25.89 6.86
N GLU A 252 22.27 25.92 8.12
CA GLU A 252 23.01 25.32 9.25
C GLU A 252 23.14 23.80 9.05
N GLN A 253 22.06 23.12 8.60
CA GLN A 253 22.10 21.69 8.29
C GLN A 253 23.02 21.38 7.10
N VAL A 254 23.05 22.23 6.06
CA VAL A 254 23.99 22.08 4.94
C VAL A 254 25.44 22.22 5.43
N MET A 255 25.73 23.19 6.31
CA MET A 255 27.06 23.32 6.93
C MET A 255 27.40 22.07 7.76
N ALA A 256 26.44 21.52 8.51
CA ALA A 256 26.65 20.29 9.29
C ALA A 256 26.97 19.08 8.41
N ALA A 257 26.34 18.97 7.22
CA ALA A 257 26.55 17.89 6.26
C ALA A 257 28.01 17.82 5.74
N THR A 258 28.77 18.91 5.80
CA THR A 258 30.20 18.92 5.42
C THR A 258 31.08 18.00 6.29
N LYS A 259 30.55 17.52 7.42
CA LYS A 259 31.20 16.50 8.25
C LYS A 259 31.18 15.13 7.64
N ASN A 260 30.26 14.87 6.70
CA ASN A 260 30.22 13.62 5.95
C ASN A 260 31.18 13.71 4.76
N PRO A 261 32.22 12.85 4.69
CA PRO A 261 33.24 12.94 3.62
C PRO A 261 32.67 12.83 2.20
N ARG A 262 31.54 12.17 2.03
CA ARG A 262 30.90 11.98 0.71
C ARG A 262 29.99 13.14 0.29
N LEU A 263 29.52 13.94 1.25
CA LEU A 263 28.64 15.11 0.99
C LEU A 263 29.42 16.42 1.07
N LYS A 264 30.64 16.40 1.59
CA LYS A 264 31.46 17.60 1.89
C LYS A 264 31.58 18.53 0.68
N GLU A 265 32.07 18.02 -0.45
CA GLU A 265 32.31 18.84 -1.64
C GLU A 265 31.02 19.45 -2.19
N GLU A 266 29.96 18.62 -2.24
CA GLU A 266 28.65 19.07 -2.72
C GLU A 266 28.05 20.13 -1.79
N ALA A 267 28.10 19.91 -0.47
CA ALA A 267 27.63 20.88 0.53
C ALA A 267 28.35 22.23 0.42
N ILE A 268 29.68 22.23 0.30
CA ILE A 268 30.47 23.45 0.11
C ILE A 268 30.08 24.16 -1.19
N THR A 269 29.94 23.38 -2.30
CA THR A 269 29.54 23.92 -3.59
C THR A 269 28.16 24.57 -3.54
N LEU A 270 27.20 23.92 -2.88
CA LEU A 270 25.84 24.44 -2.72
C LEU A 270 25.86 25.76 -1.88
N LEU A 271 26.60 25.79 -0.77
CA LEU A 271 26.73 26.98 0.06
C LEU A 271 27.32 28.18 -0.70
N THR A 272 28.28 27.97 -1.60
CA THR A 272 28.86 29.07 -2.41
C THR A 272 27.89 29.65 -3.41
N ARG A 273 26.83 28.93 -3.79
CA ARG A 273 25.79 29.38 -4.72
C ARG A 273 24.63 30.13 -4.05
N VAL A 274 24.57 30.12 -2.72
CA VAL A 274 23.52 30.84 -1.99
C VAL A 274 23.72 32.36 -2.18
N ASN A 275 22.66 33.03 -2.61
CA ASN A 275 22.68 34.48 -2.80
C ASN A 275 21.38 35.10 -2.26
N PRO A 276 21.48 36.14 -1.33
CA PRO A 276 22.70 36.64 -0.70
C PRO A 276 23.29 35.65 0.31
N LEU A 277 24.63 35.68 0.48
CA LEU A 277 25.30 34.91 1.53
C LEU A 277 25.07 35.57 2.89
N SER A 278 24.58 34.81 3.87
CA SER A 278 24.52 35.26 5.27
C SER A 278 25.92 35.38 5.86
N GLU A 279 26.08 36.19 6.91
CA GLU A 279 27.38 36.34 7.58
C GLU A 279 27.90 35.05 8.20
N GLU A 280 26.99 34.17 8.65
CA GLU A 280 27.32 32.87 9.20
C GLU A 280 27.88 31.93 8.12
N VAL A 281 27.25 31.87 6.96
CA VAL A 281 27.74 31.07 5.83
C VAL A 281 29.06 31.57 5.32
N LYS A 282 29.27 32.93 5.24
CA LYS A 282 30.54 33.51 4.86
C LYS A 282 31.65 33.13 5.85
N ALA A 283 31.40 33.31 7.16
CA ALA A 283 32.35 32.94 8.19
C ALA A 283 32.72 31.46 8.16
N PHE A 284 31.71 30.59 7.93
CA PHE A 284 31.92 29.16 7.77
C PHE A 284 32.82 28.86 6.57
N LEU A 285 32.51 29.39 5.38
CA LEU A 285 33.30 29.15 4.17
C LEU A 285 34.73 29.64 4.33
N VAL A 286 34.94 30.82 4.89
CA VAL A 286 36.30 31.36 5.20
C VAL A 286 37.04 30.41 6.13
N SER A 287 36.40 29.89 7.16
CA SER A 287 37.03 28.94 8.08
C SER A 287 37.47 27.66 7.40
N ARG A 288 36.70 27.21 6.38
CA ARG A 288 37.04 26.03 5.59
C ARG A 288 38.20 26.24 4.63
N MET A 289 38.28 27.41 4.02
CA MET A 289 39.43 27.77 3.15
C MET A 289 40.77 27.76 3.91
N ALA A 290 40.78 27.94 5.23
CA ALA A 290 41.95 27.83 6.06
C ALA A 290 42.43 26.38 6.29
N ILE A 291 41.63 25.40 5.94
CA ILE A 291 41.96 23.97 6.03
C ILE A 291 42.51 23.52 4.67
N ALA A 292 43.74 22.99 4.64
CA ALA A 292 44.44 22.65 3.38
C ALA A 292 43.66 21.67 2.45
N ASP A 293 42.81 20.83 3.04
CA ASP A 293 42.00 19.86 2.30
C ASP A 293 40.72 20.44 1.68
N ASP A 294 40.36 21.70 2.02
CA ASP A 294 39.15 22.36 1.60
C ASP A 294 39.43 23.58 0.66
N ALA A 295 40.71 23.89 0.43
CA ALA A 295 41.19 24.96 -0.45
C ALA A 295 41.44 24.44 -1.86
#